data_bed27523dc14bc59379699fd477eafbe
#
_entry.id   bed27523dc14bc59379699fd477eafbe
#
_cell.length_a   1.000
_cell.length_b   1.000
_cell.length_c   1.000
_cell.angle_alpha   90.00
_cell.angle_beta   90.00
_cell.angle_gamma   90.00
#
_symmetry.space_group_name_H-M   'P 1'
#
loop_
_entity.id
_entity.type
_entity.pdbx_description
1 polymer ?
#
loop_
_entity_poly.entity_id
_entity_poly.type
_entity_poly.pdbx_seq_one_letter_code
_entity_poly.pdbx_strand_id
1 'polypeptide(L)'
;LGDLEMMLSCPNGDSIIVFNSFGGTGIGPAFAGGFNGGGTYLGDALDDGTSNPGIGWTYNFSDTLADWGTMATEHGLGNTLPTTLSPGQGMNPDSIYLPEQTFDDLIGCPVNGTWKLTIRDNLAVDNGYIFDWAIFFNPYINPNFESYTSTIVDAQWHDGNSVNDPAVTSFG
;
A
#
# COMPACT_ATOMS: atom_id res chain seq x y z
N LEU A 1 -9.78 -16.67 -3.35
CA LEU A 1 -8.47 -16.23 -3.80
C LEU A 1 -8.24 -16.46 -5.30
N GLY A 2 -8.67 -17.59 -5.85
CA GLY A 2 -8.35 -18.01 -7.23
C GLY A 2 -8.83 -17.11 -8.36
N ASP A 3 -9.53 -16.06 -8.06
CA ASP A 3 -10.20 -15.14 -8.98
C ASP A 3 -9.82 -13.68 -8.76
N LEU A 4 -8.99 -13.40 -7.75
CA LEU A 4 -8.62 -12.06 -7.36
C LEU A 4 -7.36 -11.55 -8.06
N GLU A 5 -7.40 -10.28 -8.40
CA GLU A 5 -6.28 -9.51 -8.93
C GLU A 5 -6.19 -8.16 -8.21
N MET A 6 -4.99 -7.72 -7.90
CA MET A 6 -4.74 -6.48 -7.18
C MET A 6 -3.65 -5.66 -7.86
N MET A 7 -3.97 -4.42 -8.18
CA MET A 7 -3.07 -3.46 -8.84
C MET A 7 -3.01 -2.17 -8.03
N LEU A 8 -1.81 -1.66 -7.82
CA LEU A 8 -1.57 -0.34 -7.25
C LEU A 8 -1.17 0.63 -8.36
N SER A 9 -1.86 1.77 -8.42
CA SER A 9 -1.56 2.85 -9.36
C SER A 9 -1.19 4.12 -8.59
N CYS A 10 -0.18 4.82 -9.05
CA CYS A 10 0.26 6.08 -8.48
C CYS A 10 -0.38 7.30 -9.19
N PRO A 11 -0.20 8.52 -8.67
CA PRO A 11 -0.89 9.71 -9.18
C PRO A 11 -0.61 10.09 -10.62
N ASN A 12 0.53 9.70 -11.21
CA ASN A 12 0.84 9.96 -12.62
C ASN A 12 0.28 8.89 -13.58
N GLY A 13 -0.28 7.79 -13.04
CA GLY A 13 -0.90 6.70 -13.79
C GLY A 13 -0.04 5.45 -13.97
N ASP A 14 1.23 5.47 -13.56
CA ASP A 14 2.04 4.25 -13.51
C ASP A 14 1.44 3.26 -12.52
N SER A 15 1.58 1.98 -12.80
CA SER A 15 0.96 0.94 -11.98
C SER A 15 1.75 -0.35 -11.96
N ILE A 16 1.61 -1.09 -10.88
CA ILE A 16 2.19 -2.42 -10.69
C ILE A 16 1.11 -3.41 -10.28
N ILE A 17 1.34 -4.68 -10.61
CA ILE A 17 0.57 -5.80 -10.07
C ILE A 17 1.17 -6.16 -8.72
N VAL A 18 0.37 -5.98 -7.67
CA VAL A 18 0.75 -6.39 -6.32
C VAL A 18 0.54 -7.89 -6.16
N PHE A 19 -0.58 -8.39 -6.72
CA PHE A 19 -1.00 -9.76 -6.55
C PHE A 19 -1.93 -10.17 -7.70
N ASN A 20 -1.71 -11.37 -8.24
CA ASN A 20 -2.59 -11.93 -9.27
C ASN A 20 -2.73 -13.44 -9.04
N SER A 21 -3.92 -13.86 -8.62
CA SER A 21 -4.24 -15.27 -8.44
C SER A 21 -5.15 -15.84 -9.52
N PHE A 22 -5.73 -15.01 -10.36
CA PHE A 22 -6.60 -15.47 -11.44
C PHE A 22 -5.78 -16.12 -12.55
N GLY A 23 -5.94 -17.44 -12.72
CA GLY A 23 -5.20 -18.23 -13.73
C GLY A 23 -5.68 -18.07 -15.16
N GLY A 24 -6.68 -17.21 -15.40
CA GLY A 24 -7.20 -16.87 -16.72
C GLY A 24 -6.48 -15.70 -17.36
N THR A 25 -7.03 -15.21 -18.46
CA THR A 25 -6.62 -13.92 -19.02
C THR A 25 -7.33 -12.80 -18.29
N GLY A 26 -6.61 -11.98 -17.56
CA GLY A 26 -7.15 -10.80 -16.90
C GLY A 26 -7.74 -9.79 -17.89
N ILE A 27 -8.47 -8.81 -17.38
CA ILE A 27 -9.09 -7.77 -18.21
C ILE A 27 -8.07 -6.69 -18.54
N GLY A 28 -7.12 -7.01 -19.35
CA GLY A 28 -6.07 -6.08 -19.79
C GLY A 28 -4.68 -6.65 -19.58
N PRO A 29 -3.67 -6.03 -20.18
CA PRO A 29 -2.31 -6.56 -20.17
C PRO A 29 -1.68 -6.61 -18.77
N ALA A 30 -2.16 -5.79 -17.83
CA ALA A 30 -1.60 -5.74 -16.48
C ALA A 30 -1.97 -6.96 -15.61
N PHE A 31 -3.01 -7.70 -15.98
CA PHE A 31 -3.55 -8.80 -15.19
C PHE A 31 -3.52 -10.15 -15.91
N ALA A 32 -2.55 -10.36 -16.76
CA ALA A 32 -2.43 -11.63 -17.48
C ALA A 32 -1.63 -12.66 -16.67
N GLY A 33 -2.13 -13.91 -16.58
CA GLY A 33 -1.34 -15.06 -16.17
C GLY A 33 -1.14 -15.25 -14.67
N GLY A 34 -2.20 -15.23 -13.88
CA GLY A 34 -2.14 -15.52 -12.45
C GLY A 34 -1.87 -17.00 -12.11
N PHE A 35 -1.69 -17.31 -10.85
CA PHE A 35 -1.27 -18.63 -10.36
C PHE A 35 -2.42 -19.59 -9.99
N ASN A 36 -3.67 -19.19 -10.16
CA ASN A 36 -4.86 -20.01 -9.87
C ASN A 36 -4.91 -20.51 -8.41
N GLY A 37 -5.01 -19.58 -7.46
CA GLY A 37 -5.09 -19.86 -6.02
C GLY A 37 -6.45 -20.41 -5.54
N GLY A 38 -7.21 -21.11 -6.38
CA GLY A 38 -8.53 -21.63 -6.04
C GLY A 38 -8.53 -22.50 -4.79
N GLY A 39 -9.58 -22.40 -3.98
CA GLY A 39 -9.71 -23.13 -2.71
C GLY A 39 -8.94 -22.52 -1.53
N THR A 40 -8.26 -21.39 -1.72
CA THR A 40 -7.57 -20.65 -0.66
C THR A 40 -8.20 -19.27 -0.50
N TYR A 41 -8.32 -18.78 0.72
CA TYR A 41 -8.92 -17.48 1.04
C TYR A 41 -7.86 -16.43 1.36
N LEU A 42 -8.25 -15.16 1.32
CA LEU A 42 -7.56 -14.05 1.97
C LEU A 42 -8.30 -13.73 3.27
N GLY A 43 -7.81 -14.27 4.38
CA GLY A 43 -8.48 -14.18 5.68
C GLY A 43 -9.23 -15.45 6.08
N ASP A 44 -10.00 -15.36 7.14
CA ASP A 44 -10.90 -16.41 7.61
C ASP A 44 -12.28 -16.18 7.01
N ALA A 45 -12.51 -16.79 5.86
CA ALA A 45 -13.71 -16.57 5.06
C ALA A 45 -14.95 -17.14 5.71
N LEU A 46 -16.07 -16.46 5.58
CA LEU A 46 -17.39 -16.94 5.90
C LEU A 46 -18.11 -17.32 4.59
N ASP A 47 -18.07 -18.59 4.24
CA ASP A 47 -18.70 -19.15 3.04
C ASP A 47 -19.96 -19.92 3.46
N ASP A 48 -20.99 -19.19 3.82
CA ASP A 48 -22.28 -19.71 4.32
C ASP A 48 -23.47 -19.37 3.41
N GLY A 49 -23.18 -18.85 2.21
CA GLY A 49 -24.19 -18.39 1.26
C GLY A 49 -24.84 -17.06 1.63
N THR A 50 -24.36 -16.36 2.64
CA THR A 50 -24.76 -15.00 2.98
C THR A 50 -23.80 -13.97 2.40
N SER A 51 -24.19 -12.68 2.47
CA SER A 51 -23.32 -11.55 2.10
C SER A 51 -22.60 -10.97 3.32
N ASN A 52 -22.44 -11.72 4.40
CA ASN A 52 -21.73 -11.24 5.57
C ASN A 52 -20.23 -11.42 5.37
N PRO A 53 -19.39 -10.46 5.81
CA PRO A 53 -17.95 -10.61 5.75
C PRO A 53 -17.47 -11.67 6.75
N GLY A 54 -16.39 -12.37 6.39
CA GLY A 54 -15.59 -13.14 7.32
C GLY A 54 -14.67 -12.26 8.18
N ILE A 55 -13.56 -12.83 8.64
CA ILE A 55 -12.53 -12.10 9.38
C ILE A 55 -11.38 -11.79 8.43
N GLY A 56 -11.16 -10.49 8.18
CA GLY A 56 -10.01 -10.04 7.37
C GLY A 56 -8.69 -10.27 8.11
N TRP A 57 -7.68 -10.72 7.37
CA TRP A 57 -6.30 -10.74 7.83
C TRP A 57 -5.51 -9.63 7.13
N THR A 58 -4.46 -9.14 7.78
CA THR A 58 -3.61 -8.09 7.20
C THR A 58 -2.47 -8.72 6.41
N TYR A 59 -2.37 -8.39 5.14
CA TYR A 59 -1.28 -8.82 4.27
C TYR A 59 -0.38 -7.64 3.94
N ASN A 60 0.91 -7.83 4.09
CA ASN A 60 1.93 -6.83 3.82
C ASN A 60 2.75 -7.21 2.60
N PHE A 61 3.08 -6.22 1.78
CA PHE A 61 3.92 -6.38 0.59
C PHE A 61 5.07 -5.38 0.62
N SER A 62 6.27 -5.83 0.29
CA SER A 62 7.46 -4.97 0.25
C SER A 62 8.55 -5.63 -0.58
N ASP A 63 9.31 -4.86 -1.35
CA ASP A 63 10.52 -5.37 -2.01
C ASP A 63 11.70 -5.50 -1.06
N THR A 64 11.78 -4.63 -0.05
CA THR A 64 12.95 -4.50 0.81
C THR A 64 12.81 -5.18 2.17
N LEU A 65 11.56 -5.38 2.61
CA LEU A 65 11.26 -5.99 3.91
C LEU A 65 10.64 -7.38 3.77
N ALA A 66 10.41 -7.85 2.54
CA ALA A 66 9.86 -9.18 2.31
C ALA A 66 10.82 -10.25 2.84
N ASP A 67 10.27 -11.16 3.61
CA ASP A 67 10.92 -12.37 4.09
C ASP A 67 10.36 -13.63 3.41
N TRP A 68 9.29 -13.46 2.62
CA TRP A 68 8.70 -14.47 1.77
C TRP A 68 8.74 -14.07 0.29
N GLY A 69 8.51 -15.05 -0.58
CA GLY A 69 8.31 -14.83 -2.00
C GLY A 69 6.98 -14.16 -2.34
N THR A 70 6.59 -14.19 -3.59
CA THR A 70 5.25 -13.73 -3.99
C THR A 70 4.18 -14.67 -3.41
N MET A 71 2.94 -14.20 -3.28
CA MET A 71 1.84 -15.06 -2.83
C MET A 71 1.69 -16.31 -3.70
N ALA A 72 1.98 -16.23 -5.00
CA ALA A 72 2.02 -17.38 -5.89
C ALA A 72 3.03 -18.43 -5.43
N THR A 73 4.25 -17.99 -5.09
CA THR A 73 5.32 -18.87 -4.61
C THR A 73 4.92 -19.53 -3.29
N GLU A 74 4.44 -18.73 -2.34
CA GLU A 74 4.11 -19.20 -1.00
C GLU A 74 2.87 -20.11 -1.00
N HIS A 75 1.89 -19.85 -1.85
CA HIS A 75 0.77 -20.75 -2.08
C HIS A 75 1.26 -22.12 -2.60
N GLY A 76 2.18 -22.11 -3.57
CA GLY A 76 2.79 -23.34 -4.11
C GLY A 76 3.59 -24.13 -3.06
N LEU A 77 4.14 -23.47 -2.05
CA LEU A 77 4.84 -24.08 -0.92
C LEU A 77 3.89 -24.56 0.19
N GLY A 78 2.59 -24.23 0.12
CA GLY A 78 1.61 -24.59 1.13
C GLY A 78 1.66 -23.71 2.39
N ASN A 79 2.18 -22.49 2.30
CA ASN A 79 2.24 -21.53 3.40
C ASN A 79 0.86 -20.90 3.65
N THR A 80 -0.05 -21.72 4.16
CA THR A 80 -1.44 -21.42 4.44
C THR A 80 -1.79 -21.79 5.88
N LEU A 81 -2.86 -21.20 6.40
CA LEU A 81 -3.41 -21.51 7.72
C LEU A 81 -4.85 -22.03 7.57
N PRO A 82 -5.27 -22.99 8.41
CA PRO A 82 -6.66 -23.42 8.43
C PRO A 82 -7.59 -22.26 8.78
N THR A 83 -8.71 -22.16 8.09
CA THR A 83 -9.80 -21.25 8.41
C THR A 83 -10.76 -21.85 9.42
N THR A 84 -11.44 -21.01 10.21
CA THR A 84 -12.32 -21.45 11.31
C THR A 84 -13.79 -21.21 11.05
N LEU A 85 -14.12 -20.15 10.30
CA LEU A 85 -15.51 -19.81 9.98
C LEU A 85 -16.11 -20.72 8.90
N SER A 86 -15.32 -21.05 7.89
CA SER A 86 -15.68 -22.05 6.88
C SER A 86 -14.50 -22.97 6.63
N PRO A 87 -14.74 -24.27 6.37
CA PRO A 87 -13.66 -25.21 6.12
C PRO A 87 -12.81 -24.80 4.91
N GLY A 88 -11.51 -24.64 5.10
CA GLY A 88 -10.60 -24.25 4.02
C GLY A 88 -9.23 -23.84 4.54
N GLN A 89 -8.50 -23.15 3.67
CA GLN A 89 -7.17 -22.61 3.96
C GLN A 89 -7.16 -21.12 3.61
N GLY A 90 -6.55 -20.30 4.46
CA GLY A 90 -6.22 -18.92 4.15
C GLY A 90 -4.73 -18.76 3.88
N MET A 91 -4.32 -17.81 3.05
CA MET A 91 -2.91 -17.43 2.96
C MET A 91 -2.41 -17.00 4.33
N ASN A 92 -1.19 -17.41 4.69
CA ASN A 92 -0.65 -17.07 6.01
C ASN A 92 -0.31 -15.56 6.08
N PRO A 93 -0.85 -14.78 7.03
CA PRO A 93 -0.61 -13.35 7.15
C PRO A 93 0.68 -12.99 7.91
N ASP A 94 1.37 -13.96 8.50
CA ASP A 94 2.45 -13.73 9.48
C ASP A 94 3.77 -13.27 8.86
N SER A 95 3.79 -13.01 7.55
CA SER A 95 4.99 -12.61 6.82
C SER A 95 4.73 -11.48 5.83
N ILE A 96 5.81 -10.88 5.33
CA ILE A 96 5.78 -9.85 4.31
C ILE A 96 6.10 -10.50 2.96
N TYR A 97 5.18 -10.34 2.02
CA TYR A 97 5.28 -10.91 0.68
C TYR A 97 6.03 -9.98 -0.29
N LEU A 98 6.68 -10.55 -1.28
CA LEU A 98 7.05 -9.81 -2.48
C LEU A 98 5.79 -9.51 -3.31
N PRO A 99 5.66 -8.32 -3.91
CA PRO A 99 4.67 -8.09 -4.95
C PRO A 99 5.02 -8.88 -6.22
N GLU A 100 4.06 -9.09 -7.11
CA GLU A 100 4.31 -9.72 -8.41
C GLU A 100 5.19 -8.86 -9.34
N GLN A 101 5.05 -7.53 -9.24
CA GLN A 101 5.91 -6.56 -9.88
C GLN A 101 6.52 -5.64 -8.83
N THR A 102 7.78 -5.29 -8.99
CA THR A 102 8.53 -4.50 -8.02
C THR A 102 7.94 -3.10 -7.81
N PHE A 103 7.95 -2.61 -6.57
CA PHE A 103 7.61 -1.21 -6.28
C PHE A 103 8.61 -0.22 -6.90
N ASP A 104 9.81 -0.69 -7.31
CA ASP A 104 10.78 0.14 -8.02
C ASP A 104 10.22 0.68 -9.36
N ASP A 105 9.28 0.00 -9.97
CA ASP A 105 8.58 0.46 -11.18
C ASP A 105 7.71 1.71 -10.92
N LEU A 106 7.48 2.08 -9.66
CA LEU A 106 6.78 3.30 -9.24
C LEU A 106 7.74 4.43 -8.83
N ILE A 107 9.06 4.24 -8.99
CA ILE A 107 10.04 5.31 -8.74
C ILE A 107 9.80 6.45 -9.74
N GLY A 108 9.67 7.66 -9.21
CA GLY A 108 9.31 8.85 -9.98
C GLY A 108 7.85 9.25 -9.88
N CYS A 109 7.02 8.43 -9.29
CA CYS A 109 5.65 8.79 -8.97
C CYS A 109 5.59 9.90 -7.91
N PRO A 110 4.69 10.88 -8.04
CA PRO A 110 4.44 11.85 -6.99
C PRO A 110 3.97 11.17 -5.70
N VAL A 111 4.59 11.49 -4.57
CA VAL A 111 4.14 11.01 -3.26
C VAL A 111 2.78 11.58 -2.90
N ASN A 112 2.58 12.87 -3.21
CA ASN A 112 1.31 13.56 -3.01
C ASN A 112 0.40 13.35 -4.22
N GLY A 113 -0.85 13.03 -3.95
CA GLY A 113 -1.87 12.83 -4.98
C GLY A 113 -2.72 11.60 -4.69
N THR A 114 -3.50 11.18 -5.68
CA THR A 114 -4.39 10.04 -5.53
C THR A 114 -3.66 8.75 -5.90
N TRP A 115 -3.38 7.95 -4.91
CA TRP A 115 -2.97 6.57 -5.07
C TRP A 115 -4.22 5.68 -5.11
N LYS A 116 -4.24 4.71 -6.00
CA LYS A 116 -5.41 3.87 -6.23
C LYS A 116 -5.05 2.40 -6.12
N LEU A 117 -5.70 1.71 -5.19
CA LEU A 117 -5.73 0.26 -5.17
C LEU A 117 -6.93 -0.22 -5.99
N THR A 118 -6.68 -1.01 -7.02
CA THR A 118 -7.72 -1.64 -7.83
C THR A 118 -7.72 -3.12 -7.53
N ILE A 119 -8.86 -3.63 -7.10
CA ILE A 119 -9.08 -5.05 -6.86
C ILE A 119 -10.16 -5.50 -7.81
N ARG A 120 -9.93 -6.64 -8.44
CA ARG A 120 -10.86 -7.28 -9.35
C ARG A 120 -11.13 -8.69 -8.86
N ASP A 121 -12.40 -9.00 -8.79
CA ASP A 121 -12.95 -10.32 -8.66
C ASP A 121 -13.42 -10.77 -10.06
N ASN A 122 -12.94 -11.89 -10.54
CA ASN A 122 -13.19 -12.38 -11.90
C ASN A 122 -14.30 -13.44 -11.97
N LEU A 123 -14.77 -13.94 -10.84
CA LEU A 123 -15.84 -14.93 -10.76
C LEU A 123 -17.01 -14.36 -9.96
N ALA A 124 -18.23 -14.73 -10.34
CA ALA A 124 -19.45 -14.12 -9.80
C ALA A 124 -20.11 -14.94 -8.67
N VAL A 125 -19.42 -15.89 -8.06
CA VAL A 125 -20.02 -16.87 -7.15
C VAL A 125 -19.78 -16.55 -5.68
N ASP A 126 -18.73 -15.86 -5.36
CA ASP A 126 -18.28 -15.48 -4.02
C ASP A 126 -18.08 -13.97 -3.90
N ASN A 127 -18.13 -13.47 -2.67
CA ASN A 127 -17.98 -12.05 -2.37
C ASN A 127 -16.64 -11.79 -1.67
N GLY A 128 -15.95 -10.73 -2.07
CA GLY A 128 -14.77 -10.22 -1.39
C GLY A 128 -15.04 -8.95 -0.60
N TYR A 129 -14.34 -8.77 0.52
CA TYR A 129 -14.41 -7.57 1.35
C TYR A 129 -13.03 -7.00 1.58
N ILE A 130 -12.91 -5.69 1.43
CA ILE A 130 -11.72 -4.93 1.80
C ILE A 130 -12.07 -4.10 3.01
N PHE A 131 -11.44 -4.39 4.14
CA PHE A 131 -11.71 -3.68 5.38
C PHE A 131 -10.92 -2.39 5.48
N ASP A 132 -9.66 -2.43 5.04
CA ASP A 132 -8.75 -1.27 5.04
C ASP A 132 -7.57 -1.54 4.11
N TRP A 133 -6.86 -0.48 3.71
CA TRP A 133 -5.57 -0.56 3.05
C TRP A 133 -4.73 0.68 3.33
N ALA A 134 -3.43 0.52 3.33
CA ALA A 134 -2.50 1.61 3.53
C ALA A 134 -1.26 1.45 2.65
N ILE A 135 -0.62 2.55 2.31
CA ILE A 135 0.69 2.59 1.69
C ILE A 135 1.65 3.33 2.61
N PHE A 136 2.82 2.76 2.82
CA PHE A 136 3.86 3.33 3.65
C PHE A 136 5.05 3.68 2.78
N PHE A 137 5.44 4.93 2.82
CA PHE A 137 6.61 5.41 2.10
C PHE A 137 7.83 5.39 3.01
N ASN A 138 9.00 5.11 2.42
CA ASN A 138 10.25 5.22 3.14
C ASN A 138 10.41 6.66 3.66
N PRO A 139 10.67 6.87 4.96
CA PRO A 139 10.82 8.22 5.53
C PRO A 139 11.87 9.09 4.83
N TYR A 140 12.85 8.47 4.17
CA TYR A 140 13.90 9.20 3.44
C TYR A 140 13.42 9.90 2.17
N ILE A 141 12.22 9.59 1.66
CA ILE A 141 11.62 10.33 0.54
C ILE A 141 10.94 11.63 0.98
N ASN A 142 10.70 11.80 2.27
CA ASN A 142 10.25 13.08 2.79
C ASN A 142 11.45 14.04 2.78
N PRO A 143 11.30 15.25 2.20
CA PRO A 143 12.36 16.23 2.29
C PRO A 143 12.68 16.47 3.77
N ASN A 144 13.95 16.36 4.11
CA ASN A 144 14.40 16.78 5.43
C ASN A 144 13.88 18.20 5.66
N PHE A 145 13.22 18.43 6.78
CA PHE A 145 12.84 19.79 7.15
C PHE A 145 14.13 20.60 7.25
N GLU A 146 14.39 21.44 6.26
CA GLU A 146 15.46 22.41 6.36
C GLU A 146 15.02 23.46 7.39
N SER A 147 15.71 23.49 8.51
CA SER A 147 15.52 24.58 9.47
C SER A 147 16.32 25.77 8.97
N TYR A 148 15.62 26.81 8.55
CA TYR A 148 16.24 28.09 8.27
C TYR A 148 16.39 28.86 9.56
N THR A 149 17.62 29.06 9.98
CA THR A 149 17.91 30.12 10.94
C THR A 149 18.14 31.39 10.12
N SER A 150 17.18 32.29 10.10
CA SER A 150 17.38 33.60 9.49
C SER A 150 18.41 34.36 10.30
N THR A 151 19.54 34.66 9.69
CA THR A 151 20.51 35.59 10.28
C THR A 151 19.99 37.00 10.00
N ILE A 152 19.67 37.73 11.06
CA ILE A 152 19.39 39.16 10.94
C ILE A 152 20.74 39.84 10.68
N VAL A 153 20.98 40.25 9.44
CA VAL A 153 22.22 40.93 9.02
C VAL A 153 22.18 42.42 9.32
N ASP A 154 20.99 42.99 9.41
CA ASP A 154 20.76 44.38 9.79
C ASP A 154 19.36 44.57 10.36
N ALA A 155 19.21 45.38 11.39
CA ALA A 155 17.92 45.76 11.95
C ALA A 155 17.98 47.23 12.34
N GLN A 156 17.12 48.03 11.76
CA GLN A 156 17.00 49.44 12.09
C GLN A 156 15.56 49.78 12.42
N TRP A 157 15.39 50.47 13.55
CA TRP A 157 14.12 51.05 13.90
C TRP A 157 13.93 52.35 13.12
N HIS A 158 12.85 52.46 12.39
CA HIS A 158 12.47 53.72 11.78
C HIS A 158 11.59 54.50 12.72
N ASP A 159 11.80 55.83 12.73
CA ASP A 159 10.97 56.74 13.49
C ASP A 159 9.49 56.55 13.18
N GLY A 160 8.85 55.84 14.03
CA GLY A 160 7.40 55.74 14.12
C GLY A 160 7.01 56.09 15.55
N ASN A 161 5.78 56.48 15.72
CA ASN A 161 5.26 57.00 17.00
C ASN A 161 5.36 56.08 18.22
N SER A 162 6.05 54.99 18.16
CA SER A 162 6.16 53.98 19.23
C SER A 162 7.60 53.66 19.66
N VAL A 163 8.62 54.24 19.06
CA VAL A 163 10.01 54.02 19.43
C VAL A 163 10.72 55.34 19.66
N ASN A 164 11.09 55.61 20.90
CA ASN A 164 11.72 56.86 21.31
C ASN A 164 13.24 56.87 21.16
N ASP A 165 13.83 55.76 20.77
CA ASP A 165 15.29 55.63 20.55
C ASP A 165 15.60 54.81 19.32
N PRO A 166 15.88 55.48 18.18
CA PRO A 166 16.23 54.78 16.92
C PRO A 166 17.59 54.08 16.94
N ALA A 167 18.39 54.25 18.00
CA ALA A 167 19.69 53.63 18.14
C ALA A 167 19.67 52.23 18.81
N VAL A 168 18.49 51.80 19.28
CA VAL A 168 18.38 50.45 19.88
C VAL A 168 18.31 49.39 18.80
N THR A 169 19.45 48.75 18.57
CA THR A 169 19.62 47.67 17.58
C THR A 169 19.81 46.30 18.23
N SER A 170 19.68 46.18 19.56
CA SER A 170 19.86 44.92 20.28
C SER A 170 18.52 44.28 20.61
N PHE A 171 18.37 43.05 20.12
CA PHE A 171 17.31 42.10 20.52
C PHE A 171 17.88 41.26 21.67
N GLY A 172 17.28 41.33 22.83
CA GLY A 172 17.61 40.44 23.95
C GLY A 172 16.93 39.07 23.81
#